data_faf73897d9319dc3bf689a6fa9ac1ed3
#
_entry.id   faf73897d9319dc3bf689a6fa9ac1ed3
#
_cell.length_a   1.000
_cell.length_b   1.000
_cell.length_c   1.000
_cell.angle_alpha   90.00
_cell.angle_beta   90.00
_cell.angle_gamma   90.00
#
_symmetry.space_group_name_H-M   'P 1'
#
loop_
_entity.id
_entity.type
_entity.pdbx_description
1 polymer ?
#
loop_
_entity_poly.entity_id
_entity_poly.type
_entity_poly.pdbx_seq_one_letter_code
_entity_poly.pdbx_strand_id
1 'polypeptide(L)'
;MVAPTLVREPLAAARDEQDALTAIEEIVRHDEVELVDPRSGQRVSLPEAARVILLQAAHELLRGNRVSLIPVGTKLTTQQAAELLNVSRPYLIRLLEAGDLPFELVGTHRRLNLDEVLRYRAQRSRRRRDAFRRLSREADELGIYTE
;
A
#
# COMPACT_ATOMS: atom_id res chain seq x y z
N MET A 1 -23.35 -13.27 -10.90
CA MET A 1 -22.72 -12.43 -9.85
C MET A 1 -21.37 -12.00 -10.39
N VAL A 2 -21.26 -10.73 -10.81
CA VAL A 2 -19.99 -10.19 -11.30
C VAL A 2 -19.09 -10.05 -10.08
N ALA A 3 -17.97 -10.76 -10.06
CA ALA A 3 -16.96 -10.54 -9.03
C ALA A 3 -16.56 -9.06 -9.04
N PRO A 4 -16.49 -8.38 -7.89
CA PRO A 4 -16.07 -6.99 -7.87
C PRO A 4 -14.70 -6.92 -8.51
N THR A 5 -14.58 -6.11 -9.55
CA THR A 5 -13.29 -5.84 -10.20
C THR A 5 -12.42 -5.21 -9.12
N LEU A 6 -11.40 -5.93 -8.70
CA LEU A 6 -10.39 -5.39 -7.79
C LEU A 6 -9.85 -4.11 -8.39
N VAL A 7 -9.97 -3.03 -7.65
CA VAL A 7 -9.40 -1.73 -8.05
C VAL A 7 -7.88 -1.88 -8.01
N ARG A 8 -7.31 -2.25 -9.17
CA ARG A 8 -5.85 -2.40 -9.34
C ARG A 8 -5.16 -1.07 -9.54
N GLU A 9 -5.90 -0.07 -10.04
CA GLU A 9 -5.37 1.27 -10.21
C GLU A 9 -5.57 2.09 -8.94
N PRO A 10 -4.55 2.82 -8.48
CA PRO A 10 -4.68 3.65 -7.30
C PRO A 10 -5.72 4.75 -7.51
N LEU A 11 -6.70 4.80 -6.62
CA LEU A 11 -7.72 5.85 -6.58
C LEU A 11 -7.16 7.08 -5.87
N ALA A 12 -7.49 8.25 -6.40
CA ALA A 12 -7.22 9.53 -5.77
C ALA A 12 -8.54 10.27 -5.57
N ALA A 13 -8.63 11.04 -4.49
CA ALA A 13 -9.79 11.90 -4.27
C ALA A 13 -9.82 13.06 -5.25
N ALA A 14 -10.99 13.39 -5.77
CA ALA A 14 -11.23 14.62 -6.49
C ALA A 14 -11.32 15.81 -5.50
N ARG A 15 -11.13 17.04 -6.01
CA ARG A 15 -11.14 18.24 -5.15
C ARG A 15 -12.50 18.51 -4.50
N ASP A 16 -13.57 18.17 -5.18
CA ASP A 16 -14.96 18.33 -4.73
C ASP A 16 -15.42 17.23 -3.76
N GLU A 17 -14.60 16.19 -3.55
CA GLU A 17 -14.89 15.10 -2.62
C GLU A 17 -14.31 15.31 -1.20
N GLN A 18 -13.53 16.38 -0.98
CA GLN A 18 -12.83 16.60 0.29
C GLN A 18 -13.79 16.73 1.49
N ASP A 19 -14.87 17.50 1.35
CA ASP A 19 -15.86 17.68 2.41
C ASP A 19 -16.59 16.37 2.74
N ALA A 20 -16.95 15.60 1.70
CA ALA A 20 -17.58 14.30 1.88
C ALA A 20 -16.64 13.29 2.55
N LEU A 21 -15.37 13.27 2.17
CA LEU A 21 -14.36 12.40 2.79
C LEU A 21 -14.12 12.75 4.25
N THR A 22 -14.10 14.05 4.58
CA THR A 22 -13.99 14.52 5.97
C THR A 22 -15.18 14.07 6.80
N ALA A 23 -16.39 14.21 6.28
CA ALA A 23 -17.59 13.73 6.96
C ALA A 23 -17.59 12.19 7.13
N ILE A 24 -17.13 11.46 6.12
CA ILE A 24 -16.97 10.00 6.21
C ILE A 24 -15.96 9.64 7.30
N GLU A 25 -14.79 10.28 7.32
CA GLU A 25 -13.76 10.02 8.34
C GLU A 25 -14.29 10.26 9.76
N GLU A 26 -15.05 11.34 9.98
CA GLU A 26 -15.66 11.63 11.27
C GLU A 26 -16.71 10.58 11.67
N ILE A 27 -17.61 10.22 10.76
CA ILE A 27 -18.69 9.25 11.03
C ILE A 27 -18.11 7.87 11.35
N VAL A 28 -17.16 7.37 10.54
CA VAL A 28 -16.63 6.01 10.71
C VAL A 28 -15.64 5.87 11.88
N ARG A 29 -15.30 6.96 12.55
CA ARG A 29 -14.57 6.89 13.85
C ARG A 29 -15.43 6.35 14.98
N HIS A 30 -16.75 6.46 14.87
CA HIS A 30 -17.68 5.93 15.87
C HIS A 30 -17.79 4.39 15.74
N ASP A 31 -18.07 3.72 16.85
CA ASP A 31 -18.12 2.26 16.89
C ASP A 31 -19.38 1.69 16.22
N GLU A 32 -20.47 2.45 16.21
CA GLU A 32 -21.74 2.07 15.60
C GLU A 32 -22.04 2.96 14.38
N VAL A 33 -21.86 2.38 13.19
CA VAL A 33 -22.17 3.03 11.91
C VAL A 33 -23.11 2.16 11.11
N GLU A 34 -24.17 2.75 10.58
CA GLU A 34 -25.11 2.09 9.68
C GLU A 34 -25.04 2.66 8.27
N LEU A 35 -25.10 1.78 7.29
CA LEU A 35 -25.35 2.12 5.90
C LEU A 35 -26.85 2.06 5.64
N VAL A 36 -27.40 3.07 4.99
CA VAL A 36 -28.82 3.15 4.64
C VAL A 36 -28.95 3.20 3.12
N ASP A 37 -29.71 2.28 2.56
CA ASP A 37 -30.12 2.37 1.16
C ASP A 37 -31.29 3.36 1.06
N PRO A 38 -31.13 4.52 0.42
CA PRO A 38 -32.18 5.54 0.33
C PRO A 38 -33.38 5.11 -0.51
N ARG A 39 -33.26 4.07 -1.32
CA ARG A 39 -34.34 3.58 -2.19
C ARG A 39 -35.26 2.60 -1.46
N SER A 40 -34.67 1.68 -0.72
CA SER A 40 -35.41 0.63 0.00
C SER A 40 -35.63 0.94 1.48
N GLY A 41 -34.88 1.90 2.04
CA GLY A 41 -34.85 2.16 3.48
C GLY A 41 -34.12 1.08 4.28
N GLN A 42 -33.50 0.11 3.61
CA GLN A 42 -32.75 -0.95 4.28
C GLN A 42 -31.56 -0.37 5.04
N ARG A 43 -31.39 -0.83 6.28
CA ARG A 43 -30.27 -0.47 7.15
C ARG A 43 -29.38 -1.67 7.38
N VAL A 44 -28.08 -1.48 7.28
CA VAL A 44 -27.09 -2.52 7.53
C VAL A 44 -26.00 -1.93 8.41
N SER A 45 -25.74 -2.54 9.56
CA SER A 45 -24.62 -2.16 10.41
C SER A 45 -23.30 -2.40 9.69
N LEU A 46 -22.39 -1.43 9.75
CA LEU A 46 -21.09 -1.53 9.11
C LEU A 46 -20.16 -2.41 9.98
N PRO A 47 -19.73 -3.58 9.49
CA PRO A 47 -18.83 -4.43 10.25
C PRO A 47 -17.49 -3.72 10.55
N GLU A 48 -16.87 -4.02 11.70
CA GLU A 48 -15.63 -3.41 12.15
C GLU A 48 -14.52 -3.45 11.08
N ALA A 49 -14.34 -4.58 10.42
CA ALA A 49 -13.33 -4.72 9.36
C ALA A 49 -13.57 -3.75 8.20
N ALA A 50 -14.82 -3.56 7.78
CA ALA A 50 -15.18 -2.62 6.73
C ALA A 50 -15.01 -1.17 7.19
N ARG A 51 -15.37 -0.88 8.43
CA ARG A 51 -15.21 0.44 9.07
C ARG A 51 -13.74 0.86 9.12
N VAL A 52 -12.86 -0.04 9.56
CA VAL A 52 -11.42 0.22 9.64
C VAL A 52 -10.81 0.49 8.25
N ILE A 53 -11.18 -0.31 7.25
CA ILE A 53 -10.73 -0.10 5.86
C ILE A 53 -11.19 1.27 5.34
N LEU A 54 -12.46 1.60 5.58
CA LEU A 54 -13.04 2.87 5.11
C LEU A 54 -12.38 4.07 5.80
N LEU A 55 -12.14 3.98 7.11
CA LEU A 55 -11.45 5.02 7.89
C LEU A 55 -10.02 5.26 7.35
N GLN A 56 -9.26 4.20 7.15
CA GLN A 56 -7.90 4.31 6.60
C GLN A 56 -7.90 4.87 5.18
N ALA A 57 -8.82 4.41 4.33
CA ALA A 57 -8.93 4.90 2.96
C ALA A 57 -9.28 6.40 2.92
N ALA A 58 -10.28 6.84 3.69
CA ALA A 58 -10.66 8.25 3.79
C ALA A 58 -9.51 9.12 4.28
N HIS A 59 -8.81 8.68 5.33
CA HIS A 59 -7.65 9.38 5.89
C HIS A 59 -6.53 9.58 4.86
N GLU A 60 -6.16 8.54 4.12
CA GLU A 60 -5.10 8.63 3.11
C GLU A 60 -5.52 9.50 1.91
N LEU A 61 -6.76 9.39 1.46
CA LEU A 61 -7.30 10.22 0.38
C LEU A 61 -7.33 11.71 0.75
N LEU A 62 -7.70 12.06 2.00
CA LEU A 62 -7.67 13.43 2.52
C LEU A 62 -6.26 14.02 2.56
N ARG A 63 -5.24 13.20 2.77
CA ARG A 63 -3.83 13.59 2.71
C ARG A 63 -3.29 13.75 1.29
N GLY A 64 -4.11 13.51 0.28
CA GLY A 64 -3.73 13.54 -1.13
C GLY A 64 -2.99 12.27 -1.59
N ASN A 65 -2.96 11.22 -0.76
CA ASN A 65 -2.37 9.95 -1.13
C ASN A 65 -3.33 9.16 -2.03
N ARG A 66 -2.75 8.27 -2.83
CA ARG A 66 -3.53 7.32 -3.62
C ARG A 66 -3.72 6.03 -2.84
N VAL A 67 -4.90 5.44 -2.95
CA VAL A 67 -5.28 4.21 -2.25
C VAL A 67 -5.57 3.09 -3.24
N SER A 68 -5.02 1.91 -2.97
CA SER A 68 -5.37 0.66 -3.65
C SER A 68 -5.73 -0.41 -2.64
N LEU A 69 -6.79 -1.17 -2.91
CA LEU A 69 -7.17 -2.33 -2.11
C LEU A 69 -6.69 -3.59 -2.84
N ILE A 70 -5.76 -4.30 -2.23
CA ILE A 70 -5.19 -5.52 -2.80
C ILE A 70 -5.37 -6.64 -1.77
N PRO A 71 -5.97 -7.78 -2.14
CA PRO A 71 -6.17 -8.89 -1.22
C PRO A 71 -4.85 -9.46 -0.71
N VAL A 72 -4.81 -9.81 0.57
CA VAL A 72 -3.69 -10.55 1.16
C VAL A 72 -3.55 -11.89 0.44
N GLY A 73 -2.32 -12.29 0.14
CA GLY A 73 -2.04 -13.52 -0.59
C GLY A 73 -2.06 -13.39 -2.12
N THR A 74 -2.23 -12.17 -2.64
CA THR A 74 -2.07 -11.92 -4.08
C THR A 74 -0.69 -12.35 -4.56
N LYS A 75 -0.66 -13.20 -5.60
CA LYS A 75 0.57 -13.65 -6.25
C LYS A 75 0.95 -12.70 -7.38
N LEU A 76 2.17 -12.23 -7.35
CA LEU A 76 2.74 -11.37 -8.38
C LEU A 76 3.60 -12.18 -9.36
N THR A 77 3.63 -11.75 -10.62
CA THR A 77 4.67 -12.17 -11.56
C THR A 77 5.99 -11.50 -11.21
N THR A 78 7.09 -12.02 -11.74
CA THR A 78 8.41 -11.37 -11.59
C THR A 78 8.44 -9.95 -12.18
N GLN A 79 7.70 -9.72 -13.26
CA GLN A 79 7.58 -8.38 -13.84
C GLN A 79 6.84 -7.42 -12.91
N GLN A 80 5.68 -7.82 -12.39
CA GLN A 80 4.90 -7.01 -11.45
C GLN A 80 5.67 -6.70 -10.15
N ALA A 81 6.39 -7.68 -9.62
CA ALA A 81 7.23 -7.49 -8.44
C ALA A 81 8.40 -6.52 -8.71
N ALA A 82 9.04 -6.61 -9.87
CA ALA A 82 10.10 -5.70 -10.27
C ALA A 82 9.60 -4.25 -10.40
N GLU A 83 8.43 -4.05 -11.00
CA GLU A 83 7.76 -2.76 -11.09
C GLU A 83 7.42 -2.19 -9.71
N LEU A 84 6.86 -3.02 -8.82
CA LEU A 84 6.50 -2.60 -7.46
C LEU A 84 7.73 -2.20 -6.62
N LEU A 85 8.87 -2.86 -6.83
CA LEU A 85 10.13 -2.55 -6.17
C LEU A 85 10.93 -1.44 -6.87
N ASN A 86 10.46 -0.99 -8.04
CA ASN A 86 11.15 -0.04 -8.89
C ASN A 86 12.58 -0.49 -9.23
N VAL A 87 12.70 -1.73 -9.70
CA VAL A 87 13.95 -2.36 -10.12
C VAL A 87 13.78 -3.03 -11.48
N SER A 88 14.89 -3.33 -12.14
CA SER A 88 14.85 -4.12 -13.36
C SER A 88 14.50 -5.58 -13.06
N ARG A 89 13.85 -6.27 -14.00
CA ARG A 89 13.55 -7.69 -13.87
C ARG A 89 14.81 -8.56 -13.66
N PRO A 90 15.94 -8.37 -14.39
CA PRO A 90 17.16 -9.11 -14.11
C PRO A 90 17.71 -8.91 -12.69
N TYR A 91 17.58 -7.70 -12.15
CA TYR A 91 17.98 -7.44 -10.77
C TYR A 91 17.08 -8.18 -9.79
N LEU A 92 15.76 -8.18 -10.00
CA LEU A 92 14.83 -8.98 -9.19
C LEU A 92 15.19 -10.47 -9.21
N ILE A 93 15.48 -11.02 -10.39
CA ILE A 93 15.88 -12.44 -10.51
C ILE A 93 17.10 -12.75 -9.66
N ARG A 94 18.11 -11.87 -9.63
CA ARG A 94 19.27 -12.04 -8.75
C ARG A 94 18.91 -12.03 -7.27
N LEU A 95 17.96 -11.18 -6.84
CA LEU A 95 17.47 -11.17 -5.47
C LEU A 95 16.80 -12.50 -5.09
N LEU A 96 16.02 -13.07 -6.01
CA LEU A 96 15.35 -14.36 -5.82
C LEU A 96 16.38 -15.50 -5.72
N GLU A 97 17.38 -15.51 -6.58
CA GLU A 97 18.45 -16.51 -6.59
C GLU A 97 19.38 -16.39 -5.38
N ALA A 98 19.58 -15.18 -4.87
CA ALA A 98 20.33 -14.95 -3.63
C ALA A 98 19.55 -15.33 -2.36
N GLY A 99 18.24 -15.59 -2.47
CA GLY A 99 17.37 -15.89 -1.33
C GLY A 99 16.93 -14.66 -0.52
N ASP A 100 17.17 -13.45 -1.02
CA ASP A 100 16.78 -12.21 -0.36
C ASP A 100 15.27 -11.98 -0.36
N LEU A 101 14.56 -12.60 -1.31
CA LEU A 101 13.13 -12.51 -1.48
C LEU A 101 12.56 -13.88 -1.85
N PRO A 102 11.61 -14.43 -1.06
CA PRO A 102 11.06 -15.75 -1.32
C PRO A 102 10.14 -15.74 -2.55
N PHE A 103 10.08 -16.86 -3.24
CA PHE A 103 9.19 -17.10 -4.36
C PHE A 103 8.70 -18.55 -4.39
N GLU A 104 7.62 -18.79 -5.11
CA GLU A 104 7.09 -20.11 -5.40
C GLU A 104 7.15 -20.39 -6.90
N LEU A 105 7.28 -21.64 -7.28
CA LEU A 105 7.14 -22.08 -8.65
C LEU A 105 5.69 -22.55 -8.90
N VAL A 106 5.05 -21.95 -9.89
CA VAL A 106 3.78 -22.42 -10.43
C VAL A 106 4.06 -22.88 -11.86
N GLY A 107 4.22 -24.17 -12.04
CA GLY A 107 4.82 -24.72 -13.25
C GLY A 107 6.27 -24.23 -13.39
N THR A 108 6.58 -23.58 -14.51
CA THR A 108 7.90 -22.98 -14.80
C THR A 108 7.99 -21.50 -14.39
N HIS A 109 6.90 -20.91 -13.89
CA HIS A 109 6.82 -19.49 -13.59
C HIS A 109 7.06 -19.21 -12.11
N ARG A 110 7.97 -18.29 -11.83
CA ARG A 110 8.17 -17.76 -10.46
C ARG A 110 6.99 -16.85 -10.08
N ARG A 111 6.44 -17.06 -8.88
CA ARG A 111 5.39 -16.23 -8.29
C ARG A 111 5.84 -15.75 -6.92
N LEU A 112 5.55 -14.49 -6.62
CA LEU A 112 5.90 -13.86 -5.36
C LEU A 112 4.63 -13.45 -4.61
N ASN A 113 4.63 -13.60 -3.29
CA ASN A 113 3.56 -13.07 -2.47
C ASN A 113 3.71 -11.54 -2.37
N LEU A 114 2.62 -10.81 -2.59
CA LEU A 114 2.62 -9.35 -2.51
C LEU A 114 3.11 -8.84 -1.15
N ASP A 115 2.67 -9.45 -0.06
CA ASP A 115 3.06 -9.05 1.30
C ASP A 115 4.57 -9.24 1.56
N GLU A 116 5.20 -10.27 0.99
CA GLU A 116 6.66 -10.45 1.04
C GLU A 116 7.40 -9.35 0.28
N VAL A 117 6.90 -9.00 -0.89
CA VAL A 117 7.46 -7.93 -1.72
C VAL A 117 7.35 -6.57 -1.01
N LEU A 118 6.20 -6.30 -0.37
CA LEU A 118 5.98 -5.07 0.39
C LEU A 118 6.88 -4.99 1.64
N ARG A 119 7.05 -6.12 2.36
CA ARG A 119 7.99 -6.19 3.50
C ARG A 119 9.43 -5.92 3.07
N TYR A 120 9.87 -6.54 2.00
CA TYR A 120 11.20 -6.31 1.44
C TYR A 120 11.41 -4.83 1.04
N ARG A 121 10.41 -4.23 0.36
CA ARG A 121 10.42 -2.81 -0.01
C ARG A 121 10.57 -1.90 1.21
N ALA A 122 9.82 -2.17 2.27
CA ALA A 122 9.88 -1.41 3.51
C ALA A 122 11.25 -1.52 4.20
N GLN A 123 11.83 -2.72 4.29
CA GLN A 123 13.15 -2.96 4.84
C GLN A 123 14.25 -2.24 4.03
N ARG A 124 14.18 -2.33 2.70
CA ARG A 124 15.11 -1.65 1.81
C ARG A 124 15.07 -0.13 1.99
N SER A 125 13.87 0.44 2.12
CA SER A 125 13.68 1.87 2.36
C SER A 125 14.22 2.32 3.73
N ARG A 126 14.07 1.50 4.77
CA ARG A 126 14.66 1.75 6.10
C ARG A 126 16.19 1.73 6.04
N ARG A 127 16.78 0.69 5.47
CA ARG A 127 18.25 0.56 5.30
C ARG A 127 18.84 1.77 4.56
N ARG A 128 18.17 2.22 3.50
CA ARG A 128 18.60 3.39 2.72
C ARG A 128 18.56 4.68 3.55
N ARG A 129 17.48 4.91 4.33
CA ARG A 129 17.37 6.07 5.23
C ARG A 129 18.43 6.05 6.33
N ASP A 130 18.69 4.89 6.92
CA ASP A 130 19.68 4.75 7.98
C ASP A 130 21.10 4.94 7.47
N ALA A 131 21.40 4.46 6.26
CA ALA A 131 22.67 4.72 5.59
C ALA A 131 22.85 6.21 5.28
N PHE A 132 21.82 6.87 4.77
CA PHE A 132 21.85 8.31 4.51
C PHE A 132 22.07 9.12 5.79
N ARG A 133 21.37 8.80 6.88
CA ARG A 133 21.56 9.46 8.18
C ARG A 133 22.98 9.29 8.73
N ARG A 134 23.58 8.11 8.55
CA ARG A 134 24.98 7.89 8.96
C ARG A 134 25.94 8.76 8.14
N LEU A 135 25.79 8.76 6.82
CA LEU A 135 26.61 9.60 5.95
C LEU A 135 26.46 11.10 6.26
N SER A 136 25.26 11.56 6.55
CA SER A 136 25.03 12.97 6.94
C SER A 136 25.73 13.32 8.24
N ARG A 137 25.69 12.45 9.26
CA ARG A 137 26.40 12.66 10.53
C ARG A 137 27.92 12.69 10.33
N GLU A 138 28.46 11.76 9.55
CA GLU A 138 29.90 11.70 9.23
C GLU A 138 30.31 12.97 8.46
N ALA A 139 29.50 13.47 7.54
CA ALA A 139 29.74 14.70 6.81
C ALA A 139 29.70 15.95 7.74
N ASP A 140 28.76 16.00 8.68
CA ASP A 140 28.68 17.06 9.68
C ASP A 140 29.88 17.05 10.63
N GLU A 141 30.32 15.86 11.09
CA GLU A 141 31.52 15.70 11.93
C GLU A 141 32.80 16.07 11.23
N LEU A 142 32.89 15.85 9.90
CA LEU A 142 34.04 16.21 9.07
C LEU A 142 34.01 17.68 8.60
N GLY A 143 32.97 18.45 8.95
CA GLY A 143 32.88 19.87 8.62
C GLY A 143 32.77 20.14 7.12
N ILE A 144 32.25 19.20 6.32
CA ILE A 144 32.19 19.32 4.85
C ILE A 144 31.14 20.35 4.41
N TYR A 145 30.25 20.77 5.30
CA TYR A 145 29.27 21.83 5.10
C TYR A 145 29.60 23.06 5.97
N THR A 146 30.70 23.70 5.69
CA THR A 146 30.95 25.07 6.17
C THR A 146 30.91 26.01 4.98
N GLU A 147 29.85 26.77 4.93
CA GLU A 147 29.38 27.93 4.15
C GLU A 147 28.22 27.61 3.22
#